data_fd563ad7225f58cd659d3f6de9b2c924
#
_entry.id   fd563ad7225f58cd659d3f6de9b2c924
#
_cell.length_a   1.000
_cell.length_b   1.000
_cell.length_c   1.000
_cell.angle_alpha   90.00
_cell.angle_beta   90.00
_cell.angle_gamma   90.00
#
_symmetry.space_group_name_H-M   'P 1'
#
loop_
_entity.id
_entity.type
_entity.pdbx_description
1 polymer ?
#
loop_
_entity_poly.entity_id
_entity_poly.type
_entity_poly.pdbx_seq_one_letter_code
_entity_poly.pdbx_strand_id
1 'polypeptide(L)'
;MSKTVILALFALFGLLSALNLDGSVAVLTEGDFDSVVDGSAHVLVEFYAPWCGHCKNLAPEYEKAASAYAKHDDVIIAKVDATEEKELASRFGVSGYPTLKWFAKGSTTASDYGGGRTEETIITWVNQQTGKSVRPTPAAPSSVLVLTPENFDDVMNSNKNVFVKFYAPWCGHCKSLAPVWEKFATAFAGEEDVVIAKLDADNYKELGGRFGISGFPTLKYFPAGSEVEDYTGGRDLEVLVTYINEKTGTERTSTGGLLPTAGRFPALDTLAAAFSTSADASKIADAKEEAEKVSGRYAKTASYYARVMQKVVDKGAGYVEGEAARLTRILDGDVKPEKRSDMNLRLNVLRAFEEE
;
A
#
# COMPACT_ATOMS: atom_id res chain seq x y z
N MET A 1 -22.37 -0.93 48.47
CA MET A 1 -22.21 -1.28 47.06
C MET A 1 -21.75 -2.72 46.96
N SER A 2 -22.56 -3.53 46.36
CA SER A 2 -22.60 -4.99 46.53
C SER A 2 -21.37 -5.68 45.90
N LYS A 3 -20.85 -6.71 46.59
CA LYS A 3 -19.75 -7.59 46.12
C LYS A 3 -20.03 -8.26 44.74
N THR A 4 -21.32 -8.28 44.34
CA THR A 4 -21.78 -8.85 43.06
C THR A 4 -21.41 -8.00 41.84
N VAL A 5 -21.25 -6.67 41.97
CA VAL A 5 -20.89 -5.78 40.84
C VAL A 5 -19.37 -5.87 40.51
N ILE A 6 -18.54 -6.18 41.52
CA ILE A 6 -17.10 -6.32 41.35
C ILE A 6 -16.74 -7.66 40.66
N LEU A 7 -17.54 -8.73 40.88
CA LEU A 7 -17.33 -10.01 40.22
C LEU A 7 -17.65 -9.96 38.71
N ALA A 8 -18.65 -9.17 38.30
CA ALA A 8 -19.01 -9.04 36.87
C ALA A 8 -17.97 -8.30 36.05
N LEU A 9 -17.28 -7.31 36.65
CA LEU A 9 -16.18 -6.60 35.96
C LEU A 9 -14.93 -7.46 35.74
N PHE A 10 -14.62 -8.36 36.68
CA PHE A 10 -13.48 -9.28 36.54
C PHE A 10 -13.75 -10.41 35.54
N ALA A 11 -15.03 -10.83 35.35
CA ALA A 11 -15.38 -11.85 34.37
C ALA A 11 -15.24 -11.38 32.91
N LEU A 12 -15.54 -10.11 32.61
CA LEU A 12 -15.38 -9.56 31.26
C LEU A 12 -13.93 -9.45 30.83
N PHE A 13 -13.01 -9.03 31.73
CA PHE A 13 -11.58 -8.96 31.45
C PHE A 13 -10.94 -10.35 31.22
N GLY A 14 -11.49 -11.39 31.81
CA GLY A 14 -11.03 -12.77 31.65
C GLY A 14 -11.48 -13.43 30.35
N LEU A 15 -12.62 -13.02 29.78
CA LEU A 15 -13.16 -13.62 28.54
C LEU A 15 -12.38 -13.16 27.30
N LEU A 16 -12.03 -11.88 27.20
CA LEU A 16 -11.26 -11.37 26.05
C LEU A 16 -9.84 -11.96 25.98
N SER A 17 -9.25 -12.31 27.11
CA SER A 17 -7.90 -12.91 27.14
C SER A 17 -7.87 -14.42 26.77
N ALA A 18 -9.05 -15.04 26.58
CA ALA A 18 -9.17 -16.46 26.23
C ALA A 18 -9.70 -16.67 24.79
N LEU A 19 -10.08 -15.60 24.08
CA LEU A 19 -10.56 -15.70 22.70
C LEU A 19 -9.42 -16.04 21.74
N ASN A 20 -9.69 -16.96 20.82
CA ASN A 20 -8.82 -17.16 19.66
C ASN A 20 -8.97 -15.95 18.74
N LEU A 21 -7.87 -15.28 18.47
CA LEU A 21 -7.84 -14.06 17.65
C LEU A 21 -7.06 -14.30 16.35
N ASP A 22 -7.59 -13.82 15.26
CA ASP A 22 -6.86 -13.60 14.01
C ASP A 22 -6.72 -12.08 13.82
N GLY A 23 -5.55 -11.55 14.18
CA GLY A 23 -5.37 -10.11 14.37
C GLY A 23 -6.22 -9.57 15.53
N SER A 24 -7.16 -8.67 15.23
CA SER A 24 -8.12 -8.10 16.18
C SER A 24 -9.51 -8.76 16.07
N VAL A 25 -9.73 -9.67 15.13
CA VAL A 25 -11.01 -10.35 14.90
C VAL A 25 -11.06 -11.63 15.75
N ALA A 26 -12.11 -11.79 16.56
CA ALA A 26 -12.33 -13.01 17.30
C ALA A 26 -12.76 -14.16 16.37
N VAL A 27 -12.11 -15.31 16.47
CA VAL A 27 -12.48 -16.52 15.71
C VAL A 27 -13.35 -17.39 16.60
N LEU A 28 -14.62 -17.59 16.20
CA LEU A 28 -15.60 -18.34 16.97
C LEU A 28 -15.89 -19.69 16.33
N THR A 29 -16.02 -20.69 17.19
CA THR A 29 -16.40 -22.07 16.88
C THR A 29 -17.73 -22.45 17.54
N GLU A 30 -18.31 -23.59 17.20
CA GLU A 30 -19.50 -24.14 17.90
C GLU A 30 -19.29 -24.26 19.42
N GLY A 31 -18.03 -24.49 19.83
CA GLY A 31 -17.68 -24.70 21.24
C GLY A 31 -17.67 -23.44 22.10
N ASP A 32 -17.44 -22.27 21.51
CA ASP A 32 -17.27 -21.01 22.25
C ASP A 32 -18.28 -19.91 21.85
N PHE A 33 -19.01 -20.09 20.77
CA PHE A 33 -19.94 -19.10 20.23
C PHE A 33 -20.95 -18.60 21.30
N ASP A 34 -21.66 -19.50 21.95
CA ASP A 34 -22.70 -19.12 22.93
C ASP A 34 -22.12 -18.50 24.21
N SER A 35 -20.85 -18.73 24.52
CA SER A 35 -20.19 -18.09 25.65
C SER A 35 -19.71 -16.64 25.31
N VAL A 36 -19.55 -16.33 24.06
CA VAL A 36 -19.17 -14.98 23.56
C VAL A 36 -20.45 -14.18 23.22
N VAL A 37 -21.43 -14.84 22.60
CA VAL A 37 -22.72 -14.25 22.24
C VAL A 37 -23.72 -14.51 23.33
N ASP A 38 -23.42 -14.11 24.56
CA ASP A 38 -24.22 -14.32 25.77
C ASP A 38 -25.05 -13.10 26.15
N GLY A 39 -24.97 -12.01 25.39
CA GLY A 39 -25.62 -10.73 25.66
C GLY A 39 -24.82 -9.79 26.56
N SER A 40 -23.61 -10.14 27.00
CA SER A 40 -22.74 -9.25 27.79
C SER A 40 -22.15 -8.10 26.97
N ALA A 41 -21.95 -8.32 25.69
CA ALA A 41 -21.40 -7.36 24.73
C ALA A 41 -22.26 -7.28 23.45
N HIS A 42 -22.03 -6.27 22.65
CA HIS A 42 -22.45 -6.23 21.25
C HIS A 42 -21.50 -7.08 20.41
N VAL A 43 -22.01 -7.94 19.53
CA VAL A 43 -21.16 -8.81 18.69
C VAL A 43 -21.58 -8.68 17.23
N LEU A 44 -20.63 -8.34 16.36
CA LEU A 44 -20.80 -8.44 14.90
C LEU A 44 -20.05 -9.70 14.43
N VAL A 45 -20.77 -10.63 13.79
CA VAL A 45 -20.22 -11.91 13.34
C VAL A 45 -20.27 -12.01 11.83
N GLU A 46 -19.10 -12.21 11.19
CA GLU A 46 -19.00 -12.61 9.79
C GLU A 46 -19.03 -14.14 9.69
N PHE A 47 -19.97 -14.69 8.96
CA PHE A 47 -19.97 -16.08 8.51
C PHE A 47 -19.32 -16.12 7.13
N TYR A 48 -18.15 -16.76 7.02
CA TYR A 48 -17.33 -16.74 5.80
C TYR A 48 -17.00 -18.16 5.31
N ALA A 49 -16.42 -18.21 4.09
CA ALA A 49 -15.75 -19.39 3.57
C ALA A 49 -14.34 -19.01 3.10
N PRO A 50 -13.28 -19.85 3.40
CA PRO A 50 -11.88 -19.52 3.07
C PRO A 50 -11.62 -19.34 1.57
N TRP A 51 -12.38 -20.00 0.73
CA TRP A 51 -12.29 -19.91 -0.73
C TRP A 51 -13.11 -18.76 -1.35
N CYS A 52 -13.95 -18.07 -0.57
CA CYS A 52 -14.84 -17.03 -1.06
C CYS A 52 -14.07 -15.73 -1.38
N GLY A 53 -14.09 -15.29 -2.62
CA GLY A 53 -13.42 -14.07 -3.05
C GLY A 53 -13.97 -12.79 -2.39
N HIS A 54 -15.28 -12.73 -2.14
CA HIS A 54 -15.90 -11.58 -1.44
C HIS A 54 -15.49 -11.52 0.04
N CYS A 55 -15.31 -12.69 0.69
CA CYS A 55 -14.81 -12.75 2.07
C CYS A 55 -13.35 -12.32 2.14
N LYS A 56 -12.51 -12.75 1.19
CA LYS A 56 -11.11 -12.30 1.09
C LYS A 56 -11.00 -10.77 0.91
N ASN A 57 -11.91 -10.18 0.18
CA ASN A 57 -11.97 -8.72 0.00
C ASN A 57 -12.46 -7.99 1.26
N LEU A 58 -13.36 -8.60 2.04
CA LEU A 58 -13.87 -8.03 3.29
C LEU A 58 -12.84 -8.13 4.42
N ALA A 59 -12.06 -9.22 4.49
CA ALA A 59 -11.16 -9.52 5.60
C ALA A 59 -10.26 -8.33 6.03
N PRO A 60 -9.54 -7.61 5.15
CA PRO A 60 -8.71 -6.48 5.56
C PRO A 60 -9.53 -5.30 6.10
N GLU A 61 -10.73 -5.05 5.60
CA GLU A 61 -11.61 -3.99 6.08
C GLU A 61 -12.25 -4.36 7.43
N TYR A 62 -12.56 -5.64 7.60
CA TYR A 62 -13.13 -6.19 8.83
C TYR A 62 -12.12 -6.17 9.97
N GLU A 63 -10.84 -6.51 9.68
CA GLU A 63 -9.73 -6.42 10.62
C GLU A 63 -9.49 -4.98 11.11
N LYS A 64 -9.50 -3.99 10.19
CA LYS A 64 -9.36 -2.58 10.57
C LYS A 64 -10.51 -2.13 11.48
N ALA A 65 -11.74 -2.54 11.14
CA ALA A 65 -12.91 -2.24 11.97
C ALA A 65 -12.78 -2.89 13.36
N ALA A 66 -12.35 -4.16 13.45
CA ALA A 66 -12.09 -4.84 14.71
C ALA A 66 -11.03 -4.13 15.55
N SER A 67 -9.92 -3.75 14.93
CA SER A 67 -8.83 -2.99 15.57
C SER A 67 -9.30 -1.65 16.14
N ALA A 68 -10.21 -0.96 15.46
CA ALA A 68 -10.78 0.30 15.93
C ALA A 68 -11.62 0.12 17.22
N TYR A 69 -12.24 -1.05 17.40
CA TYR A 69 -13.01 -1.40 18.60
C TYR A 69 -12.21 -2.14 19.67
N ALA A 70 -10.94 -2.47 19.46
CA ALA A 70 -10.11 -3.27 20.37
C ALA A 70 -10.01 -2.72 21.83
N LYS A 71 -10.32 -1.42 22.03
CA LYS A 71 -10.35 -0.76 23.35
C LYS A 71 -11.77 -0.67 23.96
N HIS A 72 -12.74 -1.28 23.31
CA HIS A 72 -14.16 -1.23 23.71
C HIS A 72 -14.64 -2.62 24.13
N ASP A 73 -14.52 -2.97 25.40
CA ASP A 73 -14.82 -4.30 25.94
C ASP A 73 -16.29 -4.75 25.73
N ASP A 74 -17.17 -3.82 25.39
CA ASP A 74 -18.59 -4.06 25.13
C ASP A 74 -18.95 -4.18 23.64
N VAL A 75 -17.94 -4.26 22.74
CA VAL A 75 -18.12 -4.50 21.30
C VAL A 75 -17.08 -5.52 20.83
N ILE A 76 -17.54 -6.62 20.27
CA ILE A 76 -16.72 -7.69 19.71
C ILE A 76 -16.99 -7.79 18.22
N ILE A 77 -15.94 -7.79 17.43
CA ILE A 77 -15.98 -8.08 15.99
C ILE A 77 -15.42 -9.48 15.81
N ALA A 78 -16.24 -10.40 15.28
CA ALA A 78 -15.93 -11.81 15.24
C ALA A 78 -16.20 -12.44 13.87
N LYS A 79 -15.62 -13.61 13.62
CA LYS A 79 -15.86 -14.40 12.41
C LYS A 79 -16.01 -15.88 12.73
N VAL A 80 -16.76 -16.59 11.87
CA VAL A 80 -17.02 -18.03 11.92
C VAL A 80 -16.73 -18.61 10.54
N ASP A 81 -15.89 -19.63 10.46
CA ASP A 81 -15.77 -20.42 9.24
C ASP A 81 -17.01 -21.30 9.08
N ALA A 82 -17.95 -20.85 8.26
CA ALA A 82 -19.22 -21.55 8.04
C ALA A 82 -19.07 -22.83 7.19
N THR A 83 -17.89 -23.14 6.71
CA THR A 83 -17.58 -24.41 6.04
C THR A 83 -17.20 -25.50 7.03
N GLU A 84 -16.66 -25.11 8.17
CA GLU A 84 -16.33 -25.99 9.30
C GLU A 84 -17.49 -26.01 10.32
N GLU A 85 -17.99 -24.86 10.74
CA GLU A 85 -19.01 -24.66 11.79
C GLU A 85 -20.43 -24.71 11.19
N LYS A 86 -20.81 -25.83 10.62
CA LYS A 86 -22.04 -26.01 9.82
C LYS A 86 -23.33 -25.87 10.63
N GLU A 87 -23.30 -26.24 11.91
CA GLU A 87 -24.46 -26.10 12.80
C GLU A 87 -24.74 -24.63 13.09
N LEU A 88 -23.67 -23.81 13.30
CA LEU A 88 -23.83 -22.37 13.43
C LEU A 88 -24.34 -21.74 12.14
N ALA A 89 -23.80 -22.13 10.99
CA ALA A 89 -24.29 -21.64 9.70
C ALA A 89 -25.76 -21.93 9.47
N SER A 90 -26.22 -23.15 9.82
CA SER A 90 -27.63 -23.57 9.74
C SER A 90 -28.48 -22.80 10.75
N ARG A 91 -28.03 -22.68 11.99
CA ARG A 91 -28.74 -21.97 13.09
C ARG A 91 -29.05 -20.52 12.74
N PHE A 92 -28.14 -19.84 12.04
CA PHE A 92 -28.31 -18.45 11.67
C PHE A 92 -28.75 -18.23 10.20
N GLY A 93 -29.16 -19.30 9.50
CA GLY A 93 -29.72 -19.24 8.15
C GLY A 93 -28.76 -18.71 7.11
N VAL A 94 -27.47 -19.08 7.21
CA VAL A 94 -26.41 -18.65 6.28
C VAL A 94 -26.58 -19.39 4.96
N SER A 95 -26.99 -18.68 3.89
CA SER A 95 -27.20 -19.22 2.55
C SER A 95 -26.17 -18.76 1.52
N GLY A 96 -25.23 -17.90 1.91
CA GLY A 96 -24.18 -17.37 1.05
C GLY A 96 -23.10 -16.64 1.83
N TYR A 97 -21.99 -16.32 1.18
CA TYR A 97 -20.81 -15.75 1.83
C TYR A 97 -20.38 -14.43 1.18
N PRO A 98 -19.91 -13.44 2.01
CA PRO A 98 -20.05 -13.39 3.46
C PRO A 98 -21.46 -13.04 3.88
N THR A 99 -21.95 -13.62 5.00
CA THR A 99 -23.16 -13.18 5.71
C THR A 99 -22.73 -12.56 7.04
N LEU A 100 -23.20 -11.36 7.35
CA LEU A 100 -22.93 -10.67 8.60
C LEU A 100 -24.18 -10.62 9.47
N LYS A 101 -24.04 -10.99 10.74
CA LYS A 101 -25.10 -10.97 11.75
C LYS A 101 -24.68 -10.12 12.94
N TRP A 102 -25.64 -9.38 13.46
CA TRP A 102 -25.48 -8.53 14.63
C TRP A 102 -26.22 -9.07 15.82
N PHE A 103 -25.57 -9.07 16.96
CA PHE A 103 -26.10 -9.41 18.28
C PHE A 103 -25.97 -8.20 19.18
N ALA A 104 -27.10 -7.62 19.56
CA ALA A 104 -27.13 -6.47 20.44
C ALA A 104 -26.80 -6.87 21.88
N LYS A 105 -26.13 -6.03 22.63
CA LYS A 105 -25.94 -6.20 24.06
C LYS A 105 -27.30 -6.36 24.76
N GLY A 106 -27.42 -7.34 25.64
CA GLY A 106 -28.65 -7.73 26.29
C GLY A 106 -29.49 -8.74 25.49
N SER A 107 -29.03 -9.23 24.34
CA SER A 107 -29.72 -10.16 23.47
C SER A 107 -28.80 -11.19 22.85
N THR A 108 -29.25 -12.42 22.72
CA THR A 108 -28.60 -13.50 21.95
C THR A 108 -29.28 -13.73 20.60
N THR A 109 -30.26 -12.88 20.26
CA THR A 109 -30.99 -12.98 18.99
C THR A 109 -30.25 -12.23 17.88
N ALA A 110 -29.99 -12.93 16.77
CA ALA A 110 -29.35 -12.35 15.60
C ALA A 110 -30.30 -11.41 14.85
N SER A 111 -29.75 -10.30 14.38
CA SER A 111 -30.36 -9.46 13.34
C SER A 111 -29.38 -9.35 12.14
N ASP A 112 -29.93 -9.02 10.98
CA ASP A 112 -29.10 -8.84 9.81
C ASP A 112 -28.31 -7.53 9.91
N TYR A 113 -27.04 -7.59 9.50
CA TYR A 113 -26.21 -6.41 9.35
C TYR A 113 -26.61 -5.64 8.08
N GLY A 114 -26.99 -4.38 8.23
CA GLY A 114 -27.46 -3.52 7.13
C GLY A 114 -26.44 -2.53 6.59
N GLY A 115 -25.17 -2.60 7.02
CA GLY A 115 -24.13 -1.66 6.59
C GLY A 115 -23.37 -2.10 5.33
N GLY A 116 -22.39 -1.29 4.93
CA GLY A 116 -21.47 -1.60 3.84
C GLY A 116 -20.29 -2.49 4.29
N ARG A 117 -19.39 -2.81 3.36
CA ARG A 117 -18.27 -3.75 3.58
C ARG A 117 -16.89 -3.07 3.61
N THR A 118 -16.82 -1.79 3.92
CA THR A 118 -15.57 -1.06 4.16
C THR A 118 -15.43 -0.75 5.66
N GLU A 119 -14.21 -0.57 6.14
CA GLU A 119 -13.93 -0.16 7.52
C GLU A 119 -14.86 0.98 7.97
N GLU A 120 -14.94 2.05 7.18
CA GLU A 120 -15.72 3.24 7.48
C GLU A 120 -17.21 2.93 7.64
N THR A 121 -17.79 2.13 6.71
CA THR A 121 -19.22 1.78 6.75
C THR A 121 -19.54 0.82 7.87
N ILE A 122 -18.63 -0.10 8.22
CA ILE A 122 -18.78 -1.00 9.36
C ILE A 122 -18.76 -0.19 10.66
N ILE A 123 -17.76 0.68 10.84
CA ILE A 123 -17.64 1.51 12.04
C ILE A 123 -18.85 2.46 12.17
N THR A 124 -19.27 3.10 11.09
CA THR A 124 -20.44 3.98 11.09
C THR A 124 -21.70 3.24 11.55
N TRP A 125 -21.93 2.06 11.00
CA TRP A 125 -23.10 1.24 11.36
C TRP A 125 -23.04 0.77 12.81
N VAL A 126 -21.91 0.23 13.27
CA VAL A 126 -21.73 -0.21 14.66
C VAL A 126 -21.87 0.96 15.64
N ASN A 127 -21.34 2.14 15.31
CA ASN A 127 -21.55 3.36 16.11
C ASN A 127 -23.03 3.70 16.26
N GLN A 128 -23.81 3.60 15.17
CA GLN A 128 -25.26 3.85 15.21
C GLN A 128 -25.99 2.84 16.12
N GLN A 129 -25.57 1.56 16.14
CA GLN A 129 -26.17 0.53 16.99
C GLN A 129 -25.78 0.66 18.47
N THR A 130 -24.58 1.18 18.75
CA THR A 130 -24.00 1.21 20.11
C THR A 130 -24.02 2.58 20.77
N GLY A 131 -24.33 3.65 20.02
CA GLY A 131 -24.20 5.04 20.47
C GLY A 131 -22.74 5.50 20.66
N LYS A 132 -21.77 4.73 20.15
CA LYS A 132 -20.32 5.08 20.22
C LYS A 132 -19.95 6.07 19.13
N SER A 133 -18.74 6.65 19.28
CA SER A 133 -18.15 7.58 18.33
C SER A 133 -16.73 7.14 17.97
N VAL A 134 -16.55 5.87 17.66
CA VAL A 134 -15.29 5.32 17.17
C VAL A 134 -15.03 5.88 15.79
N ARG A 135 -13.78 6.27 15.52
CA ARG A 135 -13.37 6.79 14.21
C ARG A 135 -12.65 5.71 13.43
N PRO A 136 -12.87 5.62 12.11
CA PRO A 136 -12.02 4.79 11.25
C PRO A 136 -10.56 5.17 11.42
N THR A 137 -9.68 4.20 11.23
CA THR A 137 -8.24 4.47 11.15
C THR A 137 -8.03 5.56 10.09
N PRO A 138 -7.35 6.67 10.38
CA PRO A 138 -7.04 7.64 9.33
C PRO A 138 -6.43 6.89 8.15
N ALA A 139 -7.06 6.97 6.99
CA ALA A 139 -6.48 6.40 5.78
C ALA A 139 -5.07 6.96 5.66
N ALA A 140 -4.08 6.10 5.45
CA ALA A 140 -2.75 6.57 5.10
C ALA A 140 -2.91 7.57 3.94
N PRO A 141 -2.24 8.72 3.96
CA PRO A 141 -2.39 9.71 2.92
C PRO A 141 -2.20 9.03 1.56
N SER A 142 -3.24 9.06 0.73
CA SER A 142 -3.22 8.45 -0.59
C SER A 142 -2.20 9.18 -1.46
N SER A 143 -1.32 8.42 -2.10
CA SER A 143 -0.42 8.95 -3.13
C SER A 143 -1.12 9.07 -4.49
N VAL A 144 -2.37 8.59 -4.61
CA VAL A 144 -3.16 8.72 -5.83
C VAL A 144 -3.79 10.10 -5.91
N LEU A 145 -3.42 10.88 -6.92
CA LEU A 145 -4.04 12.17 -7.16
C LEU A 145 -5.49 12.01 -7.65
N VAL A 146 -6.43 12.66 -6.97
CA VAL A 146 -7.82 12.71 -7.44
C VAL A 146 -7.97 13.84 -8.44
N LEU A 147 -8.36 13.48 -9.67
CA LEU A 147 -8.65 14.44 -10.73
C LEU A 147 -10.13 14.83 -10.71
N THR A 148 -10.35 16.11 -10.90
CA THR A 148 -11.65 16.76 -11.02
C THR A 148 -11.61 17.73 -12.20
N PRO A 149 -12.75 18.26 -12.68
CA PRO A 149 -12.75 19.27 -13.75
C PRO A 149 -11.87 20.49 -13.43
N GLU A 150 -11.75 20.86 -12.15
CA GLU A 150 -11.02 22.05 -11.70
C GLU A 150 -9.49 21.88 -11.80
N ASN A 151 -8.96 20.66 -11.64
CA ASN A 151 -7.52 20.42 -11.62
C ASN A 151 -6.97 19.63 -12.80
N PHE A 152 -7.85 19.06 -13.63
CA PHE A 152 -7.47 18.14 -14.70
C PHE A 152 -6.48 18.78 -15.69
N ASP A 153 -6.86 19.91 -16.26
CA ASP A 153 -6.06 20.57 -17.29
C ASP A 153 -4.73 21.11 -16.71
N ASP A 154 -4.72 21.60 -15.50
CA ASP A 154 -3.48 22.02 -14.81
C ASP A 154 -2.52 20.86 -14.61
N VAL A 155 -3.03 19.70 -14.21
CA VAL A 155 -2.21 18.49 -14.02
C VAL A 155 -1.69 17.98 -15.36
N MET A 156 -2.50 17.93 -16.42
CA MET A 156 -2.06 17.49 -17.75
C MET A 156 -1.03 18.45 -18.37
N ASN A 157 -1.13 19.74 -18.09
CA ASN A 157 -0.20 20.76 -18.57
C ASN A 157 1.04 20.95 -17.69
N SER A 158 1.20 20.18 -16.60
CA SER A 158 2.31 20.32 -15.64
C SER A 158 3.66 19.83 -16.15
N ASN A 159 3.75 19.37 -17.39
CA ASN A 159 4.94 18.73 -17.98
C ASN A 159 5.44 17.50 -17.17
N LYS A 160 4.49 16.79 -16.56
CA LYS A 160 4.74 15.53 -15.85
C LYS A 160 4.15 14.36 -16.62
N ASN A 161 4.67 13.17 -16.33
CA ASN A 161 4.12 11.92 -16.78
C ASN A 161 2.94 11.55 -15.89
N VAL A 162 1.73 11.50 -16.42
CA VAL A 162 0.53 11.25 -15.62
C VAL A 162 -0.12 9.94 -16.07
N PHE A 163 -0.31 9.00 -15.14
CA PHE A 163 -1.02 7.75 -15.42
C PHE A 163 -2.37 7.77 -14.73
N VAL A 164 -3.45 7.74 -15.51
CA VAL A 164 -4.81 7.96 -15.03
C VAL A 164 -5.64 6.69 -15.10
N LYS A 165 -6.29 6.36 -13.98
CA LYS A 165 -7.37 5.38 -13.92
C LYS A 165 -8.72 6.10 -14.02
N PHE A 166 -9.42 5.93 -15.14
CA PHE A 166 -10.81 6.32 -15.29
C PHE A 166 -11.70 5.23 -14.71
N TYR A 167 -12.53 5.55 -13.74
CA TYR A 167 -13.31 4.57 -13.00
C TYR A 167 -14.74 5.01 -12.74
N ALA A 168 -15.58 4.06 -12.29
CA ALA A 168 -16.89 4.33 -11.70
C ALA A 168 -16.95 3.70 -10.29
N PRO A 169 -17.53 4.37 -9.28
CA PRO A 169 -17.59 3.88 -7.89
C PRO A 169 -18.33 2.55 -7.73
N TRP A 170 -19.32 2.29 -8.56
CA TRP A 170 -20.12 1.05 -8.56
C TRP A 170 -19.46 -0.12 -9.29
N CYS A 171 -18.40 0.12 -10.09
CA CYS A 171 -17.74 -0.90 -10.91
C CYS A 171 -16.94 -1.89 -10.06
N GLY A 172 -17.27 -3.19 -10.12
CA GLY A 172 -16.58 -4.25 -9.36
C GLY A 172 -15.10 -4.38 -9.72
N HIS A 173 -14.74 -4.35 -11.01
CA HIS A 173 -13.34 -4.39 -11.46
C HIS A 173 -12.54 -3.16 -10.99
N CYS A 174 -13.18 -2.00 -10.90
CA CYS A 174 -12.54 -0.79 -10.36
C CYS A 174 -12.24 -0.93 -8.87
N LYS A 175 -13.15 -1.53 -8.10
CA LYS A 175 -12.96 -1.82 -6.68
C LYS A 175 -11.81 -2.81 -6.46
N SER A 176 -11.73 -3.86 -7.27
CA SER A 176 -10.62 -4.83 -7.20
C SER A 176 -9.27 -4.21 -7.55
N LEU A 177 -9.22 -3.26 -8.50
CA LEU A 177 -7.99 -2.55 -8.88
C LEU A 177 -7.56 -1.49 -7.85
N ALA A 178 -8.48 -0.96 -7.05
CA ALA A 178 -8.19 0.16 -6.14
C ALA A 178 -7.00 -0.09 -5.20
N PRO A 179 -6.88 -1.22 -4.47
CA PRO A 179 -5.74 -1.47 -3.59
C PRO A 179 -4.42 -1.61 -4.36
N VAL A 180 -4.43 -2.16 -5.57
CA VAL A 180 -3.24 -2.22 -6.44
C VAL A 180 -2.84 -0.82 -6.87
N TRP A 181 -3.81 0.02 -7.23
CA TRP A 181 -3.59 1.40 -7.68
C TRP A 181 -2.99 2.28 -6.59
N GLU A 182 -3.39 2.11 -5.33
CA GLU A 182 -2.81 2.81 -4.18
C GLU A 182 -1.34 2.38 -3.94
N LYS A 183 -1.04 1.08 -3.98
CA LYS A 183 0.34 0.58 -3.88
C LYS A 183 1.21 1.09 -5.02
N PHE A 184 0.66 1.08 -6.23
CA PHE A 184 1.33 1.60 -7.43
C PHE A 184 1.67 3.09 -7.29
N ALA A 185 0.73 3.92 -6.85
CA ALA A 185 0.99 5.33 -6.59
C ALA A 185 2.04 5.54 -5.49
N THR A 186 1.99 4.73 -4.43
CA THR A 186 2.99 4.78 -3.34
C THR A 186 4.39 4.44 -3.86
N ALA A 187 4.52 3.50 -4.81
CA ALA A 187 5.81 3.14 -5.40
C ALA A 187 6.49 4.34 -6.11
N PHE A 188 5.71 5.26 -6.67
CA PHE A 188 6.21 6.44 -7.37
C PHE A 188 6.08 7.75 -6.58
N ALA A 189 5.64 7.72 -5.33
CA ALA A 189 5.43 8.93 -4.52
C ALA A 189 6.68 9.82 -4.33
N GLY A 190 7.88 9.24 -4.53
CA GLY A 190 9.16 9.97 -4.48
C GLY A 190 9.64 10.52 -5.84
N GLU A 191 8.85 10.36 -6.91
CA GLU A 191 9.19 10.86 -8.25
C GLU A 191 8.45 12.18 -8.53
N GLU A 192 9.19 13.25 -8.74
CA GLU A 192 8.61 14.58 -8.93
C GLU A 192 7.91 14.74 -10.28
N ASP A 193 8.33 13.96 -11.28
CA ASP A 193 7.87 14.01 -12.66
C ASP A 193 6.91 12.88 -13.05
N VAL A 194 6.46 12.07 -12.08
CA VAL A 194 5.48 10.98 -12.27
C VAL A 194 4.28 11.20 -11.36
N VAL A 195 3.09 11.17 -11.91
CA VAL A 195 1.83 11.31 -11.19
C VAL A 195 0.93 10.12 -11.48
N ILE A 196 0.54 9.40 -10.44
CA ILE A 196 -0.48 8.35 -10.53
C ILE A 196 -1.81 8.95 -10.06
N ALA A 197 -2.82 8.94 -10.94
CA ALA A 197 -4.06 9.65 -10.72
C ALA A 197 -5.30 8.77 -10.95
N LYS A 198 -6.45 9.23 -10.46
CA LYS A 198 -7.76 8.64 -10.74
C LYS A 198 -8.80 9.71 -11.04
N LEU A 199 -9.72 9.41 -11.97
CA LEU A 199 -10.85 10.25 -12.33
C LEU A 199 -12.14 9.42 -12.25
N ASP A 200 -13.15 9.91 -11.53
CA ASP A 200 -14.50 9.36 -11.56
C ASP A 200 -15.20 9.80 -12.84
N ALA A 201 -15.10 8.98 -13.88
CA ALA A 201 -15.66 9.30 -15.19
C ALA A 201 -17.17 8.98 -15.31
N ASP A 202 -17.77 8.37 -14.28
CA ASP A 202 -19.20 8.25 -14.15
C ASP A 202 -19.84 9.56 -13.63
N ASN A 203 -19.16 10.20 -12.69
CA ASN A 203 -19.55 11.52 -12.19
C ASN A 203 -19.17 12.64 -13.18
N TYR A 204 -17.97 12.60 -13.76
CA TYR A 204 -17.45 13.60 -14.69
C TYR A 204 -17.49 13.12 -16.14
N LYS A 205 -18.73 12.90 -16.65
CA LYS A 205 -18.99 12.30 -17.98
C LYS A 205 -18.39 13.08 -19.14
N GLU A 206 -18.31 14.41 -19.03
CA GLU A 206 -17.71 15.25 -20.07
C GLU A 206 -16.21 14.97 -20.21
N LEU A 207 -15.47 14.86 -19.09
CA LEU A 207 -14.07 14.48 -19.09
C LEU A 207 -13.88 13.04 -19.59
N GLY A 208 -14.73 12.11 -19.17
CA GLY A 208 -14.74 10.74 -19.72
C GLY A 208 -14.93 10.73 -21.23
N GLY A 209 -15.89 11.50 -21.74
CA GLY A 209 -16.20 11.63 -23.16
C GLY A 209 -15.05 12.24 -23.97
N ARG A 210 -14.35 13.26 -23.43
CA ARG A 210 -13.16 13.89 -24.04
C ARG A 210 -12.07 12.88 -24.41
N PHE A 211 -11.94 11.80 -23.62
CA PHE A 211 -10.95 10.75 -23.83
C PHE A 211 -11.54 9.42 -24.33
N GLY A 212 -12.78 9.42 -24.80
CA GLY A 212 -13.41 8.23 -25.37
C GLY A 212 -13.64 7.08 -24.38
N ILE A 213 -13.87 7.38 -23.10
CA ILE A 213 -14.08 6.36 -22.07
C ILE A 213 -15.45 5.72 -22.24
N SER A 214 -15.47 4.46 -22.69
CA SER A 214 -16.69 3.67 -22.92
C SER A 214 -16.88 2.52 -21.94
N GLY A 215 -15.90 2.27 -21.04
CA GLY A 215 -15.96 1.19 -20.06
C GLY A 215 -15.03 1.43 -18.87
N PHE A 216 -15.20 0.66 -17.81
CA PHE A 216 -14.45 0.83 -16.56
C PHE A 216 -13.83 -0.47 -16.06
N PRO A 217 -12.58 -0.40 -15.49
CA PRO A 217 -11.69 0.75 -15.53
C PRO A 217 -11.00 0.86 -16.90
N THR A 218 -10.81 2.09 -17.39
CA THR A 218 -9.91 2.40 -18.51
C THR A 218 -8.67 3.10 -17.96
N LEU A 219 -7.50 2.71 -18.45
CA LEU A 219 -6.21 3.27 -18.03
C LEU A 219 -5.58 4.00 -19.21
N LYS A 220 -5.12 5.23 -18.99
CA LYS A 220 -4.44 6.04 -20.01
C LYS A 220 -3.18 6.67 -19.44
N TYR A 221 -2.15 6.73 -20.26
CA TYR A 221 -0.90 7.38 -19.96
C TYR A 221 -0.81 8.71 -20.72
N PHE A 222 -0.47 9.76 -20.03
CA PHE A 222 -0.27 11.11 -20.53
C PHE A 222 1.22 11.43 -20.38
N PRO A 223 2.02 11.23 -21.44
CA PRO A 223 3.45 11.56 -21.41
C PRO A 223 3.65 13.07 -21.27
N ALA A 224 4.72 13.48 -20.61
CA ALA A 224 5.13 14.88 -20.56
C ALA A 224 5.35 15.44 -21.97
N GLY A 225 4.52 16.41 -22.38
CA GLY A 225 4.66 17.11 -23.66
C GLY A 225 4.30 16.28 -24.91
N SER A 226 3.59 15.15 -24.78
CA SER A 226 3.21 14.28 -25.88
C SER A 226 1.72 13.92 -25.85
N GLU A 227 1.24 13.26 -26.89
CA GLU A 227 -0.15 12.80 -26.97
C GLU A 227 -0.44 11.67 -25.99
N VAL A 228 -1.72 11.59 -25.54
CA VAL A 228 -2.21 10.54 -24.66
C VAL A 228 -2.15 9.17 -25.31
N GLU A 229 -1.73 8.17 -24.53
CA GLU A 229 -1.64 6.77 -24.94
C GLU A 229 -2.64 5.90 -24.18
N ASP A 230 -3.25 4.94 -24.89
CA ASP A 230 -4.07 3.91 -24.27
C ASP A 230 -3.19 2.84 -23.63
N TYR A 231 -3.50 2.48 -22.38
CA TYR A 231 -2.85 1.37 -21.72
C TYR A 231 -3.74 0.11 -21.81
N THR A 232 -3.22 -0.90 -22.47
CA THR A 232 -3.90 -2.19 -22.66
C THR A 232 -3.21 -3.37 -21.97
N GLY A 233 -2.16 -3.10 -21.18
CA GLY A 233 -1.39 -4.10 -20.47
C GLY A 233 -2.09 -4.71 -19.25
N GLY A 234 -1.35 -5.55 -18.52
CA GLY A 234 -1.81 -6.18 -17.28
C GLY A 234 -2.04 -5.16 -16.16
N ARG A 235 -2.86 -5.55 -15.18
CA ARG A 235 -3.25 -4.69 -14.04
C ARG A 235 -2.60 -5.11 -12.72
N ASP A 236 -1.65 -6.05 -12.79
CA ASP A 236 -0.85 -6.45 -11.64
C ASP A 236 0.16 -5.35 -11.31
N LEU A 237 0.48 -5.22 -10.03
CA LEU A 237 1.34 -4.16 -9.53
C LEU A 237 2.70 -4.11 -10.24
N GLU A 238 3.35 -5.27 -10.41
CA GLU A 238 4.66 -5.38 -11.06
C GLU A 238 4.62 -4.92 -12.52
N VAL A 239 3.55 -5.29 -13.25
CA VAL A 239 3.38 -4.92 -14.66
C VAL A 239 3.19 -3.40 -14.80
N LEU A 240 2.39 -2.79 -13.92
CA LEU A 240 2.18 -1.34 -13.91
C LEU A 240 3.47 -0.58 -13.57
N VAL A 241 4.24 -1.08 -12.59
CA VAL A 241 5.51 -0.47 -12.19
C VAL A 241 6.53 -0.57 -13.32
N THR A 242 6.67 -1.74 -13.96
CA THR A 242 7.57 -1.94 -15.10
C THR A 242 7.21 -0.99 -16.24
N TYR A 243 5.94 -0.88 -16.60
CA TYR A 243 5.49 0.01 -17.66
C TYR A 243 5.89 1.48 -17.41
N ILE A 244 5.66 2.01 -16.20
CA ILE A 244 6.05 3.39 -15.90
C ILE A 244 7.56 3.56 -15.84
N ASN A 245 8.30 2.59 -15.30
CA ASN A 245 9.76 2.62 -15.34
C ASN A 245 10.27 2.75 -16.79
N GLU A 246 9.75 1.95 -17.71
CA GLU A 246 10.14 2.01 -19.14
C GLU A 246 9.76 3.34 -19.79
N LYS A 247 8.57 3.88 -19.48
CA LYS A 247 8.09 5.14 -20.08
C LYS A 247 8.81 6.39 -19.55
N THR A 248 9.27 6.36 -18.31
CA THR A 248 9.80 7.56 -17.63
C THR A 248 11.29 7.48 -17.32
N GLY A 249 11.91 6.31 -17.58
CA GLY A 249 13.31 6.05 -17.20
C GLY A 249 13.52 6.02 -15.68
N THR A 250 12.46 5.77 -14.91
CA THR A 250 12.56 5.48 -13.48
C THR A 250 12.97 4.02 -13.27
N GLU A 251 13.45 3.69 -12.08
CA GLU A 251 13.87 2.33 -11.73
C GLU A 251 13.34 1.97 -10.33
N ARG A 252 11.99 2.05 -10.17
CA ARG A 252 11.31 1.72 -8.92
C ARG A 252 10.95 0.25 -8.84
N THR A 253 11.01 -0.28 -7.61
CA THR A 253 10.38 -1.56 -7.28
C THR A 253 8.91 -1.35 -6.93
N SER A 254 8.10 -2.41 -6.92
CA SER A 254 6.70 -2.39 -6.47
C SER A 254 6.52 -1.98 -4.99
N THR A 255 7.57 -2.05 -4.20
CA THR A 255 7.58 -1.58 -2.81
C THR A 255 8.01 -0.11 -2.66
N GLY A 256 8.28 0.59 -3.77
CA GLY A 256 8.71 1.99 -3.78
C GLY A 256 10.20 2.21 -3.55
N GLY A 257 10.99 1.14 -3.37
CA GLY A 257 12.44 1.19 -3.37
C GLY A 257 13.00 1.46 -4.78
N LEU A 258 14.33 1.59 -4.89
CA LEU A 258 15.03 1.61 -6.17
C LEU A 258 15.54 0.21 -6.52
N LEU A 259 15.57 -0.11 -7.81
CA LEU A 259 16.23 -1.31 -8.30
C LEU A 259 17.75 -1.22 -8.00
N PRO A 260 18.44 -2.35 -7.81
CA PRO A 260 19.88 -2.35 -7.58
C PRO A 260 20.70 -1.75 -8.76
N THR A 261 20.10 -1.73 -9.96
CA THR A 261 20.66 -1.14 -11.17
C THR A 261 20.42 0.37 -11.27
N ALA A 262 19.54 0.93 -10.45
CA ALA A 262 19.16 2.33 -10.53
C ALA A 262 20.38 3.25 -10.38
N GLY A 263 20.56 4.11 -11.39
CA GLY A 263 21.67 5.05 -11.44
C GLY A 263 23.04 4.41 -11.71
N ARG A 264 23.10 3.14 -12.10
CA ARG A 264 24.33 2.46 -12.57
C ARG A 264 24.46 2.58 -14.09
N PHE A 265 25.69 2.63 -14.55
CA PHE A 265 26.03 2.78 -15.96
C PHE A 265 27.14 1.79 -16.33
N PRO A 266 26.92 0.86 -17.28
CA PRO A 266 27.87 -0.21 -17.59
C PRO A 266 29.28 0.30 -17.88
N ALA A 267 29.41 1.43 -18.59
CA ALA A 267 30.72 2.02 -18.89
C ALA A 267 31.42 2.56 -17.63
N LEU A 268 30.68 3.23 -16.74
CA LEU A 268 31.21 3.73 -15.46
C LEU A 268 31.46 2.59 -14.46
N ASP A 269 30.64 1.53 -14.46
CA ASP A 269 30.86 0.33 -13.66
C ASP A 269 32.16 -0.37 -14.05
N THR A 270 32.43 -0.49 -15.37
CA THR A 270 33.70 -1.03 -15.88
C THR A 270 34.90 -0.19 -15.42
N LEU A 271 34.78 1.14 -15.46
CA LEU A 271 35.85 2.03 -14.97
C LEU A 271 36.04 1.92 -13.46
N ALA A 272 34.96 1.77 -12.69
CA ALA A 272 34.99 1.59 -11.23
C ALA A 272 35.67 0.27 -10.84
N ALA A 273 35.34 -0.84 -11.49
CA ALA A 273 35.99 -2.13 -11.27
C ALA A 273 37.48 -2.09 -11.61
N ALA A 274 37.85 -1.52 -12.77
CA ALA A 274 39.24 -1.36 -13.16
C ALA A 274 40.02 -0.43 -12.19
N PHE A 275 39.38 0.61 -11.66
CA PHE A 275 40.00 1.49 -10.66
C PHE A 275 40.20 0.77 -9.32
N SER A 276 39.25 -0.06 -8.89
CA SER A 276 39.33 -0.78 -7.60
C SER A 276 40.54 -1.72 -7.53
N THR A 277 40.95 -2.29 -8.67
CA THR A 277 42.11 -3.20 -8.75
C THR A 277 43.45 -2.46 -8.78
N SER A 278 43.52 -1.26 -9.33
CA SER A 278 44.82 -0.56 -9.61
C SER A 278 44.97 0.77 -8.87
N ALA A 279 43.89 1.37 -8.38
CA ALA A 279 43.83 2.75 -7.86
C ALA A 279 44.44 3.80 -8.82
N ASP A 280 44.38 3.53 -10.13
CA ASP A 280 44.95 4.38 -11.15
C ASP A 280 44.19 5.71 -11.31
N ALA A 281 44.81 6.80 -10.87
CA ALA A 281 44.20 8.13 -10.88
C ALA A 281 43.82 8.62 -12.31
N SER A 282 44.38 8.05 -13.38
CA SER A 282 43.99 8.39 -14.75
C SER A 282 42.53 8.03 -15.03
N LYS A 283 42.02 6.97 -14.41
CA LYS A 283 40.63 6.54 -14.53
C LYS A 283 39.59 7.56 -14.00
N ILE A 284 40.03 8.50 -13.16
CA ILE A 284 39.17 9.59 -12.69
C ILE A 284 38.80 10.54 -13.84
N ALA A 285 39.77 10.81 -14.74
CA ALA A 285 39.50 11.64 -15.90
C ALA A 285 38.56 10.95 -16.88
N ASP A 286 38.81 9.65 -17.15
CA ASP A 286 37.94 8.82 -18.00
C ASP A 286 36.50 8.77 -17.45
N ALA A 287 36.35 8.58 -16.12
CA ALA A 287 35.04 8.54 -15.46
C ALA A 287 34.32 9.89 -15.48
N LYS A 288 35.03 11.02 -15.43
CA LYS A 288 34.45 12.35 -15.59
C LYS A 288 33.93 12.56 -17.02
N GLU A 289 34.72 12.23 -18.02
CA GLU A 289 34.34 12.33 -19.43
C GLU A 289 33.12 11.44 -19.73
N GLU A 290 33.08 10.20 -19.20
CA GLU A 290 31.97 9.30 -19.39
C GLU A 290 30.69 9.80 -18.68
N ALA A 291 30.84 10.35 -17.46
CA ALA A 291 29.75 10.92 -16.72
C ALA A 291 29.12 12.16 -17.37
N GLU A 292 29.87 12.96 -18.11
CA GLU A 292 29.39 14.13 -18.86
C GLU A 292 28.49 13.75 -20.03
N LYS A 293 28.53 12.51 -20.52
CA LYS A 293 27.65 11.99 -21.57
C LYS A 293 26.25 11.67 -21.00
N VAL A 294 26.11 11.53 -19.68
CA VAL A 294 24.86 11.23 -19.02
C VAL A 294 24.09 12.51 -18.71
N SER A 295 22.90 12.62 -19.26
CA SER A 295 21.98 13.74 -18.99
C SER A 295 20.73 13.29 -18.22
N GLY A 296 19.94 14.24 -17.78
CA GLY A 296 18.65 13.97 -17.12
C GLY A 296 18.75 13.47 -15.69
N ARG A 297 17.84 12.59 -15.31
CA ARG A 297 17.57 12.11 -13.94
C ARG A 297 18.80 11.66 -13.17
N TYR A 298 19.69 10.91 -13.80
CA TYR A 298 20.84 10.28 -13.16
C TYR A 298 22.20 10.97 -13.42
N ALA A 299 22.23 12.15 -14.02
CA ALA A 299 23.48 12.88 -14.29
C ALA A 299 24.35 13.11 -13.02
N LYS A 300 23.69 13.44 -11.90
CA LYS A 300 24.37 13.60 -10.60
C LYS A 300 24.95 12.29 -10.08
N THR A 301 24.27 11.17 -10.34
CA THR A 301 24.70 9.83 -9.94
C THR A 301 25.89 9.38 -10.80
N ALA A 302 25.86 9.63 -12.11
CA ALA A 302 27.02 9.39 -12.98
C ALA A 302 28.27 10.15 -12.48
N SER A 303 28.13 11.42 -12.16
CA SER A 303 29.23 12.23 -11.60
C SER A 303 29.73 11.75 -10.23
N TYR A 304 28.96 10.91 -9.53
CA TYR A 304 29.36 10.38 -8.23
C TYR A 304 30.46 9.33 -8.34
N TYR A 305 30.57 8.58 -9.45
CA TYR A 305 31.68 7.62 -9.70
C TYR A 305 33.03 8.27 -9.57
N ALA A 306 33.30 9.33 -10.34
CA ALA A 306 34.55 10.05 -10.30
C ALA A 306 34.85 10.65 -8.90
N ARG A 307 33.80 11.08 -8.17
CA ARG A 307 33.93 11.56 -6.78
C ARG A 307 34.33 10.44 -5.82
N VAL A 308 33.78 9.24 -5.98
CA VAL A 308 34.18 8.07 -5.18
C VAL A 308 35.62 7.71 -5.44
N MET A 309 36.05 7.63 -6.72
CA MET A 309 37.44 7.36 -7.09
C MET A 309 38.41 8.39 -6.46
N GLN A 310 38.05 9.69 -6.55
CA GLN A 310 38.90 10.73 -5.93
C GLN A 310 38.97 10.54 -4.40
N LYS A 311 37.85 10.16 -3.74
CA LYS A 311 37.85 9.91 -2.29
C LYS A 311 38.65 8.68 -1.90
N VAL A 312 38.71 7.67 -2.74
CA VAL A 312 39.58 6.50 -2.53
C VAL A 312 41.05 6.91 -2.62
N VAL A 313 41.43 7.75 -3.58
CA VAL A 313 42.81 8.31 -3.67
C VAL A 313 43.14 9.13 -2.41
N ASP A 314 42.24 9.99 -1.97
CA ASP A 314 42.47 10.92 -0.86
C ASP A 314 42.48 10.19 0.53
N LYS A 315 41.69 9.13 0.71
CA LYS A 315 41.40 8.52 2.02
C LYS A 315 41.80 7.04 2.11
N GLY A 316 42.17 6.41 1.02
CA GLY A 316 42.53 4.99 0.95
C GLY A 316 41.32 4.09 0.58
N ALA A 317 41.64 2.82 0.29
CA ALA A 317 40.71 1.82 -0.25
C ALA A 317 39.47 1.56 0.68
N GLY A 318 39.61 1.68 1.99
CA GLY A 318 38.51 1.49 2.95
C GLY A 318 37.40 2.55 2.87
N TYR A 319 37.52 3.58 1.99
CA TYR A 319 36.50 4.62 1.86
C TYR A 319 35.17 4.07 1.34
N VAL A 320 35.20 3.16 0.37
CA VAL A 320 33.99 2.60 -0.28
C VAL A 320 33.14 1.88 0.78
N GLU A 321 33.74 0.92 1.50
CA GLU A 321 33.06 0.16 2.55
C GLU A 321 32.57 1.07 3.69
N GLY A 322 33.41 2.00 4.14
CA GLY A 322 33.05 2.96 5.19
C GLY A 322 31.90 3.87 4.81
N GLU A 323 31.84 4.35 3.56
CA GLU A 323 30.74 5.18 3.07
C GLU A 323 29.45 4.37 2.86
N ALA A 324 29.56 3.14 2.35
CA ALA A 324 28.41 2.23 2.22
C ALA A 324 27.79 1.92 3.58
N ALA A 325 28.60 1.57 4.58
CA ALA A 325 28.14 1.34 5.96
C ALA A 325 27.51 2.59 6.59
N ARG A 326 28.08 3.78 6.31
CA ARG A 326 27.53 5.06 6.78
C ARG A 326 26.15 5.34 6.18
N LEU A 327 25.99 5.16 4.86
CA LEU A 327 24.72 5.40 4.17
C LEU A 327 23.65 4.41 4.63
N THR A 328 23.99 3.13 4.76
CA THR A 328 23.08 2.09 5.26
C THR A 328 22.54 2.45 6.64
N ARG A 329 23.43 2.81 7.59
CA ARG A 329 23.01 3.21 8.94
C ARG A 329 22.07 4.42 8.94
N ILE A 330 22.26 5.38 8.04
CA ILE A 330 21.34 6.52 7.92
C ILE A 330 19.98 6.05 7.37
N LEU A 331 19.98 5.14 6.41
CA LEU A 331 18.76 4.60 5.79
C LEU A 331 17.92 3.76 6.72
N ASP A 332 18.51 3.19 7.78
CA ASP A 332 17.78 2.49 8.86
C ASP A 332 16.96 3.44 9.74
N GLY A 333 17.24 4.75 9.68
CA GLY A 333 16.49 5.78 10.38
C GLY A 333 15.33 6.37 9.58
N ASP A 334 14.67 7.36 10.19
CA ASP A 334 13.61 8.14 9.53
C ASP A 334 14.23 9.18 8.59
N VAL A 335 14.22 8.87 7.29
CA VAL A 335 14.80 9.69 6.21
C VAL A 335 13.71 10.10 5.24
N LYS A 336 13.67 11.40 4.89
CA LYS A 336 12.74 11.91 3.88
C LYS A 336 12.89 11.15 2.55
N PRO A 337 11.79 10.88 1.80
CA PRO A 337 11.79 10.07 0.58
C PRO A 337 12.84 10.49 -0.46
N GLU A 338 13.00 11.80 -0.71
CA GLU A 338 13.95 12.31 -1.69
C GLU A 338 15.40 12.03 -1.29
N LYS A 339 15.73 12.20 0.00
CA LYS A 339 17.07 11.89 0.53
C LYS A 339 17.33 10.39 0.55
N ARG A 340 16.29 9.59 0.85
CA ARG A 340 16.37 8.13 0.80
C ARG A 340 16.72 7.64 -0.61
N SER A 341 16.08 8.20 -1.64
CA SER A 341 16.39 7.89 -3.05
C SER A 341 17.82 8.24 -3.43
N ASP A 342 18.30 9.45 -3.10
CA ASP A 342 19.70 9.86 -3.38
C ASP A 342 20.71 8.93 -2.68
N MET A 343 20.46 8.56 -1.42
CA MET A 343 21.35 7.65 -0.69
C MET A 343 21.39 6.25 -1.30
N ASN A 344 20.24 5.72 -1.73
CA ASN A 344 20.17 4.41 -2.39
C ASN A 344 20.90 4.43 -3.75
N LEU A 345 20.77 5.50 -4.53
CA LEU A 345 21.52 5.67 -5.78
C LEU A 345 23.04 5.65 -5.52
N ARG A 346 23.50 6.35 -4.48
CA ARG A 346 24.91 6.31 -4.08
C ARG A 346 25.36 4.93 -3.63
N LEU A 347 24.54 4.20 -2.88
CA LEU A 347 24.83 2.82 -2.50
C LEU A 347 24.96 1.91 -3.73
N ASN A 348 24.07 2.08 -4.73
CA ASN A 348 24.17 1.31 -5.98
C ASN A 348 25.49 1.59 -6.70
N VAL A 349 25.93 2.85 -6.75
CA VAL A 349 27.24 3.20 -7.34
C VAL A 349 28.39 2.60 -6.55
N LEU A 350 28.35 2.63 -5.21
CA LEU A 350 29.43 2.05 -4.39
C LEU A 350 29.60 0.55 -4.63
N ARG A 351 28.51 -0.19 -4.89
CA ARG A 351 28.57 -1.62 -5.25
C ARG A 351 29.38 -1.88 -6.52
N ALA A 352 29.43 -0.94 -7.46
CA ALA A 352 30.26 -1.09 -8.66
C ALA A 352 31.77 -1.12 -8.37
N PHE A 353 32.18 -0.70 -7.19
CA PHE A 353 33.57 -0.77 -6.72
C PHE A 353 33.88 -2.04 -5.90
N GLU A 354 32.87 -2.83 -5.56
CA GLU A 354 32.98 -4.05 -4.74
C GLU A 354 32.78 -5.33 -5.57
N GLU A 355 32.17 -5.22 -6.77
CA GLU A 355 31.93 -6.35 -7.68
C GLU A 355 33.24 -6.67 -8.45
N GLU A 356 33.75 -7.91 -8.30
CA GLU A 356 34.85 -8.47 -9.09
C GLU A 356 34.40 -8.88 -10.51
#